data_9acba308e1f454897d37312e6047ad83
#
_entry.id   9acba308e1f454897d37312e6047ad83
#
_cell.length_a   1.000
_cell.length_b   1.000
_cell.length_c   1.000
_cell.angle_alpha   90.00
_cell.angle_beta   90.00
_cell.angle_gamma   90.00
#
_symmetry.space_group_name_H-M   'P 1'
#
loop_
_entity.id
_entity.type
_entity.pdbx_description
1 polymer ?
#
loop_
_entity_poly.entity_id
_entity_poly.type
_entity_poly.pdbx_seq_one_letter_code
_entity_poly.pdbx_strand_id
1 'polypeptide(L)'
;MRIISIISKELKCVKEDISFNLATLISPLLFLLAFSLMLSSGILIPVQTYPGSNSSDFLKSMENYHAPDGTAYFELHTAAEKVPPTNAESNLIVIEQEPSVNGDLITGEITHYINDVNENMTKNFRNRLSGAIVNYVEDLRPSGNVTVNEITMYEQDIPWDTGFGVSVLVFGLMLSGLVFGMLSITSEWGNHTTQLLKLTPYSSKAIVIGKIIANVIKCCVSGIAFLAIFFMISRAFPVHLISFVISILLVYGIFSCLGMCLGIFIKSSLTAFLLSLVSALVLWVGGGGFGPLSYYGDIANLLGKINPATYAIDIVRWCYFNGNTQLAGGFTILGIAFIVALFLIFTIFTRWTRREEAM
;
A
#
# COMPACT_ATOMS: atom_id res chain seq x y z
N MET A 1 -5.93 -16.71 36.03
CA MET A 1 -6.66 -17.89 35.53
C MET A 1 -7.79 -17.54 34.53
N ARG A 2 -8.72 -16.61 34.82
CA ARG A 2 -9.94 -16.34 33.98
C ARG A 2 -9.66 -15.93 32.54
N ILE A 3 -8.70 -15.01 32.28
CA ILE A 3 -8.37 -14.52 30.93
C ILE A 3 -7.67 -15.62 30.12
N ILE A 4 -6.80 -16.40 30.73
CA ILE A 4 -6.04 -17.48 30.07
C ILE A 4 -6.98 -18.56 29.52
N SER A 5 -8.07 -18.90 30.24
CA SER A 5 -9.06 -19.88 29.74
C SER A 5 -9.79 -19.39 28.49
N ILE A 6 -10.10 -18.08 28.41
CA ILE A 6 -10.71 -17.48 27.23
C ILE A 6 -9.74 -17.51 26.05
N ILE A 7 -8.48 -17.10 26.27
CA ILE A 7 -7.44 -17.15 25.24
C ILE A 7 -7.26 -18.58 24.71
N SER A 8 -7.16 -19.56 25.63
CA SER A 8 -7.02 -20.98 25.25
C SER A 8 -8.20 -21.50 24.43
N LYS A 9 -9.44 -21.10 24.78
CA LYS A 9 -10.63 -21.42 23.98
C LYS A 9 -10.52 -20.84 22.57
N GLU A 10 -10.25 -19.54 22.48
CA GLU A 10 -10.18 -18.85 21.19
C GLU A 10 -9.08 -19.40 20.27
N LEU A 11 -7.94 -19.80 20.82
CA LEU A 11 -6.85 -20.42 20.06
C LEU A 11 -7.18 -21.84 19.59
N LYS A 12 -7.98 -22.60 20.35
CA LYS A 12 -8.44 -23.93 19.93
C LYS A 12 -9.44 -23.88 18.78
N CYS A 13 -10.30 -22.86 18.75
CA CYS A 13 -11.27 -22.64 17.67
C CYS A 13 -10.62 -22.27 16.32
N VAL A 14 -9.34 -21.94 16.27
CA VAL A 14 -8.62 -21.63 15.00
C VAL A 14 -8.72 -22.78 13.99
N LYS A 15 -8.76 -24.03 14.46
CA LYS A 15 -8.87 -25.22 13.59
C LYS A 15 -10.21 -25.32 12.87
N GLU A 16 -11.27 -24.76 13.46
CA GLU A 16 -12.62 -24.78 12.91
C GLU A 16 -12.76 -23.78 11.74
N ASP A 17 -11.99 -22.68 11.77
CA ASP A 17 -12.03 -21.59 10.80
C ASP A 17 -10.81 -21.58 9.86
N ILE A 18 -10.19 -22.73 9.60
CA ILE A 18 -8.93 -22.82 8.84
C ILE A 18 -9.04 -22.20 7.44
N SER A 19 -10.21 -22.33 6.79
CA SER A 19 -10.44 -21.76 5.46
C SER A 19 -10.36 -20.23 5.46
N PHE A 20 -10.93 -19.57 6.48
CA PHE A 20 -10.85 -18.12 6.62
C PHE A 20 -9.45 -17.66 7.04
N ASN A 21 -8.74 -18.44 7.84
CA ASN A 21 -7.37 -18.18 8.22
C ASN A 21 -6.45 -18.21 6.98
N LEU A 22 -6.60 -19.21 6.13
CA LEU A 22 -5.88 -19.31 4.86
C LEU A 22 -6.26 -18.19 3.89
N ALA A 23 -7.55 -17.88 3.75
CA ALA A 23 -8.00 -16.78 2.91
C ALA A 23 -7.45 -15.42 3.37
N THR A 24 -7.34 -15.20 4.69
CA THR A 24 -6.76 -13.99 5.28
C THR A 24 -5.26 -13.86 4.96
N LEU A 25 -4.54 -14.97 4.89
CA LEU A 25 -3.13 -14.99 4.50
C LEU A 25 -2.96 -14.81 2.99
N ILE A 26 -3.78 -15.51 2.20
CA ILE A 26 -3.63 -15.57 0.74
C ILE A 26 -4.06 -14.26 0.07
N SER A 27 -5.13 -13.61 0.54
CA SER A 27 -5.66 -12.41 -0.13
C SER A 27 -4.67 -11.24 -0.25
N PRO A 28 -3.92 -10.81 0.80
CA PRO A 28 -2.91 -9.77 0.63
C PRO A 28 -1.70 -10.25 -0.16
N LEU A 29 -1.38 -11.56 -0.12
CA LEU A 29 -0.30 -12.12 -0.95
C LEU A 29 -0.64 -12.12 -2.43
N LEU A 30 -1.87 -12.47 -2.80
CA LEU A 30 -2.35 -12.37 -4.18
C LEU A 30 -2.31 -10.92 -4.67
N PHE A 31 -2.70 -9.99 -3.80
CA PHE A 31 -2.64 -8.56 -4.11
C PHE A 31 -1.20 -8.10 -4.34
N LEU A 32 -0.28 -8.49 -3.45
CA LEU A 32 1.15 -8.20 -3.60
C LEU A 32 1.71 -8.82 -4.89
N LEU A 33 1.40 -10.09 -5.16
CA LEU A 33 1.87 -10.80 -6.36
C LEU A 33 1.33 -10.13 -7.63
N ALA A 34 0.03 -9.83 -7.69
CA ALA A 34 -0.58 -9.18 -8.84
C ALA A 34 0.08 -7.83 -9.15
N PHE A 35 0.28 -7.00 -8.11
CA PHE A 35 0.95 -5.72 -8.29
C PHE A 35 2.44 -5.87 -8.59
N SER A 36 3.14 -6.80 -7.97
CA SER A 36 4.54 -7.08 -8.28
C SER A 36 4.72 -7.49 -9.75
N LEU A 37 3.84 -8.33 -10.29
CA LEU A 37 3.86 -8.71 -11.70
C LEU A 37 3.53 -7.54 -12.63
N MET A 38 2.60 -6.66 -12.24
CA MET A 38 2.26 -5.47 -13.03
C MET A 38 3.38 -4.42 -13.06
N LEU A 39 4.19 -4.37 -12.03
CA LEU A 39 5.17 -3.31 -11.81
C LEU A 39 6.62 -3.76 -12.03
N SER A 40 6.88 -5.08 -12.02
CA SER A 40 8.21 -5.64 -12.24
C SER A 40 8.68 -5.55 -13.70
N SER A 41 7.76 -5.37 -14.64
CA SER A 41 8.11 -4.87 -15.95
C SER A 41 8.44 -3.38 -15.77
N GLY A 42 9.72 -3.05 -15.63
CA GLY A 42 10.18 -1.67 -15.74
C GLY A 42 9.42 -1.09 -16.94
N ILE A 43 8.64 -0.02 -16.72
CA ILE A 43 7.77 0.50 -17.78
C ILE A 43 8.68 1.14 -18.81
N LEU A 44 9.25 0.29 -19.68
CA LEU A 44 9.83 0.71 -20.94
C LEU A 44 8.69 1.38 -21.70
N ILE A 45 8.89 2.64 -22.03
CA ILE A 45 7.91 3.35 -22.85
C ILE A 45 8.23 3.02 -24.30
N PRO A 46 7.39 2.24 -25.00
CA PRO A 46 7.58 2.01 -26.41
C PRO A 46 7.37 3.32 -27.17
N VAL A 47 8.38 3.71 -27.92
CA VAL A 47 8.37 4.95 -28.73
C VAL A 47 8.64 4.59 -30.16
N GLN A 48 7.70 4.92 -31.03
CA GLN A 48 7.92 4.83 -32.46
C GLN A 48 8.63 6.09 -32.97
N THR A 49 9.68 5.91 -33.77
CA THR A 49 10.44 6.99 -34.39
C THR A 49 10.30 6.91 -35.91
N TYR A 50 10.12 8.06 -36.56
CA TYR A 50 9.99 8.10 -38.01
C TYR A 50 11.34 7.79 -38.70
N PRO A 51 11.38 7.04 -39.82
CA PRO A 51 12.63 6.58 -40.44
C PRO A 51 13.67 7.66 -40.76
N GLY A 52 13.25 8.90 -41.03
CA GLY A 52 14.17 10.01 -41.29
C GLY A 52 15.00 10.47 -40.09
N SER A 53 14.64 10.02 -38.87
CA SER A 53 15.29 10.41 -37.61
C SER A 53 16.17 9.33 -37.00
N ASN A 54 16.29 8.16 -37.63
CA ASN A 54 16.98 6.98 -37.07
C ASN A 54 18.49 7.15 -36.87
N SER A 55 19.09 8.14 -37.48
CA SER A 55 20.52 8.45 -37.35
C SER A 55 20.81 9.66 -36.45
N SER A 56 19.78 10.17 -35.76
CA SER A 56 19.92 11.35 -34.96
C SER A 56 20.70 11.08 -33.67
N ASP A 57 21.57 12.00 -33.30
CA ASP A 57 22.32 11.88 -32.04
C ASP A 57 21.42 12.03 -30.82
N PHE A 58 20.31 12.74 -30.99
CA PHE A 58 19.27 12.82 -29.97
C PHE A 58 18.63 11.45 -29.68
N LEU A 59 18.34 10.61 -30.71
CA LEU A 59 17.81 9.27 -30.49
C LEU A 59 18.81 8.39 -29.75
N LYS A 60 20.11 8.49 -30.06
CA LYS A 60 21.15 7.78 -29.31
C LYS A 60 21.21 8.23 -27.85
N SER A 61 21.06 9.53 -27.60
CA SER A 61 20.97 10.05 -26.23
C SER A 61 19.73 9.54 -25.49
N MET A 62 18.58 9.43 -26.18
CA MET A 62 17.37 8.82 -25.60
C MET A 62 17.55 7.34 -25.26
N GLU A 63 18.22 6.56 -26.14
CA GLU A 63 18.54 5.14 -25.85
C GLU A 63 19.44 5.00 -24.62
N ASN A 64 20.36 5.93 -24.42
CA ASN A 64 21.30 5.96 -23.30
C ASN A 64 20.72 6.63 -22.04
N TYR A 65 19.51 7.17 -22.11
CA TYR A 65 18.86 7.79 -20.96
C TYR A 65 18.20 6.72 -20.08
N HIS A 66 18.84 6.43 -18.95
CA HIS A 66 18.48 5.35 -18.05
C HIS A 66 18.08 5.88 -16.67
N ALA A 67 17.30 5.10 -15.95
CA ALA A 67 17.06 5.30 -14.55
C ALA A 67 18.34 5.08 -13.72
N PRO A 68 18.42 5.58 -12.47
CA PRO A 68 19.58 5.39 -11.60
C PRO A 68 19.94 3.92 -11.35
N ASP A 69 18.96 3.01 -11.49
CA ASP A 69 19.15 1.55 -11.38
C ASP A 69 19.67 0.89 -12.67
N GLY A 70 19.90 1.67 -13.74
CA GLY A 70 20.35 1.20 -15.05
C GLY A 70 19.23 0.73 -15.97
N THR A 71 17.96 0.84 -15.58
CA THR A 71 16.82 0.46 -16.42
C THR A 71 16.60 1.51 -17.52
N ALA A 72 16.49 1.09 -18.79
CA ALA A 72 16.19 1.99 -19.89
C ALA A 72 14.77 2.58 -19.73
N TYR A 73 14.63 3.86 -20.06
CA TYR A 73 13.31 4.52 -20.01
C TYR A 73 12.51 4.34 -21.29
N PHE A 74 13.18 4.18 -22.44
CA PHE A 74 12.55 4.13 -23.74
C PHE A 74 12.94 2.87 -24.49
N GLU A 75 11.97 2.29 -25.21
CA GLU A 75 12.18 1.26 -26.21
C GLU A 75 11.86 1.88 -27.58
N LEU A 76 12.90 2.12 -28.39
CA LEU A 76 12.74 2.79 -29.67
C LEU A 76 12.43 1.81 -30.79
N HIS A 77 11.35 2.06 -31.52
CA HIS A 77 10.96 1.30 -32.70
C HIS A 77 10.85 2.22 -33.91
N THR A 78 11.27 1.75 -35.09
CA THR A 78 11.13 2.53 -36.31
C THR A 78 9.69 2.47 -36.83
N ALA A 79 9.07 3.65 -37.01
CA ALA A 79 7.74 3.75 -37.61
C ALA A 79 7.83 3.68 -39.14
N ALA A 80 6.90 2.95 -39.75
CA ALA A 80 6.81 2.87 -41.21
C ALA A 80 6.24 4.15 -41.84
N GLU A 81 5.37 4.85 -41.14
CA GLU A 81 4.66 6.04 -41.59
C GLU A 81 4.60 7.12 -40.50
N LYS A 82 4.55 8.39 -40.92
CA LYS A 82 4.38 9.56 -40.04
C LYS A 82 2.89 9.75 -39.68
N VAL A 83 2.25 8.68 -39.17
CA VAL A 83 0.82 8.70 -38.81
C VAL A 83 0.72 8.30 -37.35
N PRO A 84 -0.13 8.99 -36.54
CA PRO A 84 -0.37 8.59 -35.16
C PRO A 84 -0.77 7.13 -35.10
N PRO A 85 -0.18 6.34 -34.19
CA PRO A 85 -0.53 4.94 -34.06
C PRO A 85 -2.00 4.81 -33.68
N THR A 86 -2.71 3.91 -34.36
CA THR A 86 -4.12 3.60 -34.08
C THR A 86 -4.32 2.80 -32.79
N ASN A 87 -3.26 2.17 -32.32
CA ASN A 87 -3.29 1.41 -31.05
C ASN A 87 -3.03 2.35 -29.88
N ALA A 88 -3.90 2.26 -28.88
CA ALA A 88 -3.86 3.03 -27.65
C ALA A 88 -2.58 2.85 -26.79
N GLU A 89 -1.66 1.94 -27.17
CA GLU A 89 -0.50 1.56 -26.38
C GLU A 89 0.83 2.11 -26.91
N SER A 90 0.84 2.78 -28.07
CA SER A 90 2.06 3.25 -28.69
C SER A 90 2.13 4.78 -28.75
N ASN A 91 3.28 5.33 -28.40
CA ASN A 91 3.58 6.75 -28.55
C ASN A 91 4.45 6.94 -29.78
N LEU A 92 4.22 8.00 -30.53
CA LEU A 92 5.03 8.35 -31.69
C LEU A 92 5.74 9.67 -31.44
N ILE A 93 7.08 9.64 -31.60
CA ILE A 93 7.90 10.85 -31.63
C ILE A 93 8.38 11.05 -33.07
N VAL A 94 8.11 12.20 -33.62
CA VAL A 94 8.62 12.64 -34.92
C VAL A 94 9.60 13.77 -34.67
N ILE A 95 10.86 13.57 -35.01
CA ILE A 95 11.88 14.58 -34.91
C ILE A 95 11.95 15.33 -36.24
N GLU A 96 11.30 16.49 -36.31
CA GLU A 96 11.30 17.35 -37.49
C GLU A 96 12.64 18.05 -37.62
N GLN A 97 13.15 18.54 -36.49
CA GLN A 97 14.45 19.17 -36.38
C GLN A 97 15.10 18.79 -35.05
N GLU A 98 16.31 18.25 -35.10
CA GLU A 98 17.03 17.92 -33.88
C GLU A 98 17.28 19.16 -33.00
N PRO A 99 17.23 19.00 -31.67
CA PRO A 99 17.63 20.04 -30.75
C PRO A 99 19.09 20.46 -31.04
N SER A 100 19.31 21.74 -31.29
CA SER A 100 20.66 22.32 -31.54
C SER A 100 20.83 23.57 -30.72
N VAL A 101 22.09 23.86 -30.36
CA VAL A 101 22.43 25.00 -29.51
C VAL A 101 23.28 25.98 -30.34
N ASN A 102 22.69 27.17 -30.60
CA ASN A 102 23.38 28.28 -31.30
C ASN A 102 23.51 29.48 -30.36
N GLY A 103 24.69 29.63 -29.74
CA GLY A 103 24.88 30.64 -28.70
C GLY A 103 24.03 30.40 -27.49
N ASP A 104 23.10 31.31 -27.16
CA ASP A 104 22.13 31.17 -26.05
C ASP A 104 20.77 30.63 -26.49
N LEU A 105 20.58 30.37 -27.75
CA LEU A 105 19.33 29.90 -28.31
C LEU A 105 19.37 28.39 -28.53
N ILE A 106 18.37 27.69 -27.96
CA ILE A 106 18.09 26.30 -28.23
C ILE A 106 17.00 26.26 -29.30
N THR A 107 17.27 25.59 -30.42
CA THR A 107 16.31 25.40 -31.51
C THR A 107 16.15 23.92 -31.79
N GLY A 108 14.92 23.49 -32.09
CA GLY A 108 14.57 22.12 -32.46
C GLY A 108 13.06 22.00 -32.52
N GLU A 109 12.56 21.00 -33.24
CA GLU A 109 11.14 20.72 -33.33
C GLU A 109 10.89 19.20 -33.22
N ILE A 110 10.21 18.83 -32.16
CA ILE A 110 9.84 17.45 -31.88
C ILE A 110 8.32 17.38 -31.73
N THR A 111 7.67 16.67 -32.64
CA THR A 111 6.24 16.41 -32.58
C THR A 111 6.01 15.10 -31.87
N HIS A 112 5.14 15.14 -30.87
CA HIS A 112 4.87 14.02 -30.02
C HIS A 112 3.37 13.68 -30.00
N TYR A 113 3.04 12.49 -30.44
CA TYR A 113 1.69 11.94 -30.39
C TYR A 113 1.56 11.06 -29.16
N ILE A 114 0.67 11.45 -28.25
CA ILE A 114 0.48 10.81 -26.94
C ILE A 114 -0.84 10.06 -26.92
N ASN A 115 -0.82 8.90 -26.29
CA ASN A 115 -2.03 8.19 -25.95
C ASN A 115 -2.67 8.79 -24.68
N ASP A 116 -3.87 9.34 -24.83
CA ASP A 116 -4.62 9.97 -23.73
C ASP A 116 -5.38 8.99 -22.82
N VAL A 117 -5.30 7.68 -23.06
CA VAL A 117 -6.07 6.67 -22.30
C VAL A 117 -5.60 6.57 -20.84
N ASN A 118 -4.34 6.89 -20.56
CA ASN A 118 -3.78 6.83 -19.20
C ASN A 118 -3.01 8.10 -18.86
N GLU A 119 -3.63 9.00 -18.11
CA GLU A 119 -3.04 10.28 -17.72
C GLU A 119 -1.71 10.15 -16.96
N ASN A 120 -1.54 9.11 -16.12
CA ASN A 120 -0.30 8.89 -15.38
C ASN A 120 0.85 8.46 -16.30
N MET A 121 0.58 7.58 -17.26
CA MET A 121 1.58 7.21 -18.28
C MET A 121 1.94 8.40 -19.15
N THR A 122 0.97 9.20 -19.54
CA THR A 122 1.18 10.44 -20.31
C THR A 122 2.08 11.43 -19.57
N LYS A 123 1.83 11.66 -18.28
CA LYS A 123 2.66 12.53 -17.43
C LYS A 123 4.08 11.98 -17.28
N ASN A 124 4.22 10.69 -17.01
CA ASN A 124 5.54 10.06 -16.90
C ASN A 124 6.31 10.15 -18.21
N PHE A 125 5.66 9.91 -19.34
CA PHE A 125 6.28 10.03 -20.64
C PHE A 125 6.75 11.46 -20.92
N ARG A 126 5.91 12.47 -20.66
CA ARG A 126 6.29 13.89 -20.82
C ARG A 126 7.50 14.26 -19.96
N ASN A 127 7.51 13.83 -18.71
CA ASN A 127 8.61 14.11 -17.79
C ASN A 127 9.90 13.45 -18.26
N ARG A 128 9.86 12.19 -18.68
CA ARG A 128 11.03 11.45 -19.17
C ARG A 128 11.55 12.04 -20.50
N LEU A 129 10.65 12.38 -21.42
CA LEU A 129 11.02 13.03 -22.68
C LEU A 129 11.66 14.39 -22.42
N SER A 130 11.08 15.19 -21.51
CA SER A 130 11.68 16.49 -21.13
C SER A 130 13.05 16.29 -20.50
N GLY A 131 13.23 15.28 -19.63
CA GLY A 131 14.52 14.94 -19.05
C GLY A 131 15.55 14.52 -20.11
N ALA A 132 15.17 13.69 -21.08
CA ALA A 132 16.05 13.30 -22.18
C ALA A 132 16.48 14.48 -23.06
N ILE A 133 15.58 15.43 -23.32
CA ILE A 133 15.89 16.65 -24.07
C ILE A 133 16.88 17.51 -23.28
N VAL A 134 16.64 17.70 -21.98
CA VAL A 134 17.55 18.49 -21.12
C VAL A 134 18.93 17.86 -21.09
N ASN A 135 19.01 16.55 -20.86
CA ASN A 135 20.27 15.81 -20.83
C ASN A 135 21.05 15.95 -22.16
N TYR A 136 20.35 15.81 -23.28
CA TYR A 136 20.97 15.98 -24.59
C TYR A 136 21.49 17.41 -24.82
N VAL A 137 20.74 18.43 -24.40
CA VAL A 137 21.14 19.83 -24.51
C VAL A 137 22.33 20.14 -23.59
N GLU A 138 22.39 19.53 -22.41
CA GLU A 138 23.57 19.64 -21.51
C GLU A 138 24.82 19.03 -22.13
N ASP A 139 24.71 17.89 -22.82
CA ASP A 139 25.82 17.26 -23.55
C ASP A 139 26.32 18.15 -24.69
N LEU A 140 25.44 18.89 -25.35
CA LEU A 140 25.80 19.85 -26.40
C LEU A 140 26.47 21.15 -25.86
N ARG A 141 26.26 21.44 -24.57
CA ARG A 141 26.80 22.63 -23.87
C ARG A 141 27.61 22.26 -22.64
N PRO A 142 28.81 21.67 -22.77
CA PRO A 142 29.61 21.26 -21.61
C PRO A 142 30.09 22.41 -20.71
N SER A 143 29.83 23.67 -21.06
CA SER A 143 30.26 24.85 -20.31
C SER A 143 29.21 25.58 -19.50
N GLY A 144 27.98 25.05 -19.44
CA GLY A 144 26.95 25.55 -18.56
C GLY A 144 27.05 24.89 -17.18
N ASN A 145 27.63 25.58 -16.19
CA ASN A 145 27.62 25.12 -14.79
C ASN A 145 26.24 25.22 -14.18
N VAL A 146 25.31 24.38 -14.62
CA VAL A 146 24.06 24.12 -13.89
C VAL A 146 24.34 22.91 -13.03
N THR A 147 24.60 23.13 -11.75
CA THR A 147 24.68 22.05 -10.77
C THR A 147 23.25 21.77 -10.24
N VAL A 148 22.66 20.71 -10.71
CA VAL A 148 21.40 20.22 -10.14
C VAL A 148 21.74 19.42 -8.89
N ASN A 149 21.48 19.99 -7.72
CA ASN A 149 21.57 19.25 -6.46
C ASN A 149 20.23 18.56 -6.21
N GLU A 150 20.16 17.29 -6.51
CA GLU A 150 19.00 16.45 -6.18
C GLU A 150 19.15 16.01 -4.72
N ILE A 151 18.24 16.50 -3.86
CA ILE A 151 18.20 16.10 -2.44
C ILE A 151 17.03 15.16 -2.30
N THR A 152 17.30 13.88 -2.15
CA THR A 152 16.28 12.87 -1.87
C THR A 152 15.80 12.99 -0.43
N MET A 153 14.49 12.79 -0.19
CA MET A 153 13.92 12.77 1.17
C MET A 153 14.37 11.54 1.96
N TYR A 154 14.83 10.52 1.30
CA TYR A 154 15.34 9.26 1.85
C TYR A 154 16.83 9.14 1.50
N GLU A 155 17.60 8.49 2.35
CA GLU A 155 19.05 8.27 2.14
C GLU A 155 19.34 7.37 0.92
N GLN A 156 18.34 6.65 0.45
CA GLN A 156 18.42 5.75 -0.70
C GLN A 156 17.19 5.93 -1.58
N ASP A 157 17.38 5.78 -2.89
CA ASP A 157 16.27 5.63 -3.82
C ASP A 157 15.48 4.36 -3.49
N ILE A 158 14.19 4.52 -3.24
CA ILE A 158 13.31 3.41 -2.89
C ILE A 158 12.62 2.93 -4.15
N PRO A 159 12.90 1.71 -4.62
CA PRO A 159 12.18 1.15 -5.75
C PRO A 159 10.67 1.19 -5.47
N TRP A 160 9.90 1.57 -6.48
CA TRP A 160 8.47 1.79 -6.29
C TRP A 160 7.73 0.52 -5.85
N ASP A 161 8.13 -0.64 -6.36
CA ASP A 161 7.63 -1.96 -5.97
C ASP A 161 7.84 -2.25 -4.49
N THR A 162 9.02 -1.91 -3.96
CA THR A 162 9.34 -2.08 -2.54
C THR A 162 8.54 -1.10 -1.67
N GLY A 163 8.46 0.18 -2.07
CA GLY A 163 7.66 1.19 -1.36
C GLY A 163 6.17 0.85 -1.34
N PHE A 164 5.63 0.39 -2.47
CA PHE A 164 4.26 -0.10 -2.57
C PHE A 164 4.06 -1.40 -1.79
N GLY A 165 5.01 -2.33 -1.89
CA GLY A 165 4.97 -3.60 -1.17
C GLY A 165 4.87 -3.42 0.35
N VAL A 166 5.59 -2.44 0.92
CA VAL A 166 5.46 -2.08 2.35
C VAL A 166 4.05 -1.56 2.67
N SER A 167 3.42 -0.82 1.76
CA SER A 167 2.03 -0.39 1.93
C SER A 167 1.04 -1.57 1.90
N VAL A 168 1.26 -2.54 1.00
CA VAL A 168 0.46 -3.78 0.95
C VAL A 168 0.69 -4.64 2.18
N LEU A 169 1.89 -4.61 2.77
CA LEU A 169 2.15 -5.24 4.06
C LEU A 169 1.18 -4.70 5.12
N VAL A 170 1.04 -3.38 5.23
CA VAL A 170 0.08 -2.78 6.17
C VAL A 170 -1.35 -3.20 5.89
N PHE A 171 -1.77 -3.28 4.61
CA PHE A 171 -3.06 -3.83 4.23
C PHE A 171 -3.29 -5.24 4.78
N GLY A 172 -2.29 -6.13 4.64
CA GLY A 172 -2.35 -7.49 5.18
C GLY A 172 -2.48 -7.54 6.70
N LEU A 173 -1.76 -6.67 7.42
CA LEU A 173 -1.85 -6.54 8.87
C LEU A 173 -3.25 -6.06 9.30
N MET A 174 -3.79 -5.04 8.64
CA MET A 174 -5.13 -4.51 8.90
C MET A 174 -6.22 -5.55 8.62
N LEU A 175 -6.13 -6.24 7.49
CA LEU A 175 -7.06 -7.30 7.11
C LEU A 175 -7.07 -8.42 8.15
N SER A 176 -5.89 -8.88 8.58
CA SER A 176 -5.79 -9.91 9.61
C SER A 176 -6.47 -9.47 10.91
N GLY A 177 -6.20 -8.23 11.36
CA GLY A 177 -6.85 -7.67 12.55
C GLY A 177 -8.39 -7.65 12.45
N LEU A 178 -8.92 -7.14 11.33
CA LEU A 178 -10.36 -7.07 11.08
C LEU A 178 -11.00 -8.45 11.01
N VAL A 179 -10.41 -9.38 10.24
CA VAL A 179 -10.96 -10.73 10.06
C VAL A 179 -11.00 -11.48 11.39
N PHE A 180 -9.88 -11.58 12.11
CA PHE A 180 -9.86 -12.29 13.38
C PHE A 180 -10.71 -11.58 14.43
N GLY A 181 -10.78 -10.26 14.41
CA GLY A 181 -11.69 -9.49 15.25
C GLY A 181 -13.16 -9.84 14.99
N MET A 182 -13.60 -9.79 13.73
CA MET A 182 -14.99 -10.11 13.37
C MET A 182 -15.31 -11.57 13.66
N LEU A 183 -14.48 -12.50 13.20
CA LEU A 183 -14.71 -13.95 13.37
C LEU A 183 -14.78 -14.34 14.85
N SER A 184 -14.00 -13.71 15.73
CA SER A 184 -14.05 -14.02 17.17
C SER A 184 -15.41 -13.78 17.83
N ILE A 185 -16.25 -12.92 17.24
CA ILE A 185 -17.62 -12.67 17.69
C ILE A 185 -18.62 -13.44 16.84
N THR A 186 -18.44 -13.43 15.51
CA THR A 186 -19.38 -14.07 14.58
C THR A 186 -19.43 -15.59 14.75
N SER A 187 -18.30 -16.23 15.08
CA SER A 187 -18.27 -17.67 15.37
C SER A 187 -19.11 -18.06 16.60
N GLU A 188 -19.27 -17.17 17.58
CA GLU A 188 -20.16 -17.42 18.72
C GLU A 188 -21.65 -17.50 18.28
N TRP A 189 -22.03 -16.76 17.23
CA TRP A 189 -23.37 -16.87 16.64
C TRP A 189 -23.51 -18.18 15.86
N GLY A 190 -22.55 -18.52 15.03
CA GLY A 190 -22.54 -19.71 14.19
C GLY A 190 -22.62 -21.01 15.03
N ASN A 191 -21.88 -21.03 16.15
CA ASN A 191 -21.82 -22.17 17.06
C ASN A 191 -22.90 -22.16 18.14
N HIS A 192 -23.85 -21.23 18.11
CA HIS A 192 -24.91 -21.05 19.13
C HIS A 192 -24.39 -20.91 20.57
N THR A 193 -23.14 -20.43 20.74
CA THR A 193 -22.48 -20.29 22.06
C THR A 193 -22.67 -18.89 22.68
N THR A 194 -23.38 -18.00 22.01
CA THR A 194 -23.65 -16.63 22.52
C THR A 194 -24.34 -16.62 23.87
N GLN A 195 -25.30 -17.54 24.10
CA GLN A 195 -26.00 -17.68 25.39
C GLN A 195 -25.06 -18.20 26.49
N LEU A 196 -24.22 -19.19 26.16
CA LEU A 196 -23.21 -19.71 27.09
C LEU A 196 -22.19 -18.64 27.48
N LEU A 197 -21.81 -17.77 26.53
CA LEU A 197 -20.90 -16.67 26.80
C LEU A 197 -21.46 -15.67 27.81
N LYS A 198 -22.80 -15.44 27.78
CA LYS A 198 -23.51 -14.55 28.72
C LYS A 198 -23.67 -15.15 30.09
N LEU A 199 -23.89 -16.46 30.16
CA LEU A 199 -24.04 -17.22 31.41
C LEU A 199 -22.69 -17.45 32.11
N THR A 200 -21.56 -17.14 31.46
CA THR A 200 -20.27 -17.30 32.12
C THR A 200 -20.08 -16.30 33.26
N PRO A 201 -19.49 -16.71 34.39
CA PRO A 201 -19.27 -15.84 35.56
C PRO A 201 -18.16 -14.81 35.32
N TYR A 202 -17.83 -14.54 34.07
CA TYR A 202 -16.76 -13.59 33.70
C TYR A 202 -17.34 -12.21 33.39
N SER A 203 -16.64 -11.15 33.83
CA SER A 203 -17.02 -9.81 33.45
C SER A 203 -16.87 -9.58 31.94
N SER A 204 -17.77 -8.81 31.33
CA SER A 204 -17.70 -8.44 29.91
C SER A 204 -16.32 -7.88 29.51
N LYS A 205 -15.67 -7.14 30.43
CA LYS A 205 -14.30 -6.61 30.23
C LYS A 205 -13.27 -7.74 30.10
N ALA A 206 -13.34 -8.77 30.94
CA ALA A 206 -12.39 -9.89 30.88
C ALA A 206 -12.56 -10.72 29.59
N ILE A 207 -13.80 -10.86 29.11
CA ILE A 207 -14.10 -11.56 27.84
C ILE A 207 -13.49 -10.78 26.67
N VAL A 208 -13.74 -9.47 26.59
CA VAL A 208 -13.21 -8.61 25.52
C VAL A 208 -11.68 -8.61 25.48
N ILE A 209 -11.03 -8.41 26.66
CA ILE A 209 -9.57 -8.44 26.75
C ILE A 209 -9.01 -9.80 26.32
N GLY A 210 -9.62 -10.90 26.79
CA GLY A 210 -9.19 -12.25 26.41
C GLY A 210 -9.28 -12.50 24.90
N LYS A 211 -10.38 -12.05 24.27
CA LYS A 211 -10.56 -12.14 22.81
C LYS A 211 -9.56 -11.26 22.05
N ILE A 212 -9.31 -10.03 22.47
CA ILE A 212 -8.32 -9.14 21.84
C ILE A 212 -6.92 -9.79 21.87
N ILE A 213 -6.50 -10.27 23.05
CA ILE A 213 -5.19 -10.91 23.18
C ILE A 213 -5.09 -12.14 22.28
N ALA A 214 -6.11 -12.99 22.26
CA ALA A 214 -6.16 -14.17 21.41
C ALA A 214 -6.10 -13.79 19.91
N ASN A 215 -6.84 -12.75 19.50
CA ASN A 215 -6.83 -12.26 18.14
C ASN A 215 -5.45 -11.71 17.74
N VAL A 216 -4.81 -10.92 18.60
CA VAL A 216 -3.44 -10.43 18.35
C VAL A 216 -2.45 -11.59 18.19
N ILE A 217 -2.57 -12.66 19.01
CA ILE A 217 -1.72 -13.85 18.86
C ILE A 217 -1.98 -14.53 17.50
N LYS A 218 -3.25 -14.70 17.08
CA LYS A 218 -3.60 -15.25 15.76
C LYS A 218 -3.02 -14.39 14.63
N CYS A 219 -3.16 -13.06 14.75
CA CYS A 219 -2.59 -12.10 13.81
C CYS A 219 -1.07 -12.21 13.72
N CYS A 220 -0.38 -12.34 14.85
CA CYS A 220 1.09 -12.51 14.87
C CYS A 220 1.52 -13.78 14.13
N VAL A 221 0.82 -14.90 14.33
CA VAL A 221 1.12 -16.17 13.63
C VAL A 221 0.92 -16.02 12.12
N SER A 222 -0.21 -15.45 11.69
CA SER A 222 -0.48 -15.16 10.28
C SER A 222 0.51 -14.13 9.72
N GLY A 223 0.82 -13.10 10.50
CA GLY A 223 1.74 -12.03 10.12
C GLY A 223 3.17 -12.49 9.93
N ILE A 224 3.67 -13.42 10.75
CA ILE A 224 5.02 -14.00 10.57
C ILE A 224 5.11 -14.71 9.22
N ALA A 225 4.09 -15.50 8.84
CA ALA A 225 4.06 -16.17 7.55
C ALA A 225 4.02 -15.16 6.39
N PHE A 226 3.20 -14.11 6.52
CA PHE A 226 3.12 -13.05 5.53
C PHE A 226 4.43 -12.26 5.41
N LEU A 227 5.06 -11.89 6.52
CA LEU A 227 6.36 -11.21 6.55
C LEU A 227 7.47 -12.05 5.92
N ALA A 228 7.48 -13.36 6.18
CA ALA A 228 8.46 -14.25 5.58
C ALA A 228 8.34 -14.27 4.04
N ILE A 229 7.11 -14.36 3.52
CA ILE A 229 6.86 -14.35 2.08
C ILE A 229 7.18 -12.96 1.49
N PHE A 230 6.76 -11.88 2.16
CA PHE A 230 7.09 -10.52 1.75
C PHE A 230 8.61 -10.31 1.66
N PHE A 231 9.34 -10.75 2.66
CA PHE A 231 10.81 -10.68 2.66
C PHE A 231 11.45 -11.49 1.52
N MET A 232 10.91 -12.67 1.20
CA MET A 232 11.41 -13.47 0.08
C MET A 232 11.24 -12.77 -1.26
N ILE A 233 10.18 -11.98 -1.44
CA ILE A 233 9.88 -11.24 -2.67
C ILE A 233 10.68 -9.93 -2.73
N SER A 234 10.57 -9.08 -1.71
CA SER A 234 11.11 -7.73 -1.72
C SER A 234 12.57 -7.64 -1.26
N ARG A 235 13.06 -8.65 -0.53
CA ARG A 235 14.36 -8.66 0.17
C ARG A 235 14.61 -7.43 1.06
N ALA A 236 13.56 -6.65 1.35
CA ALA A 236 13.62 -5.48 2.19
C ALA A 236 13.42 -5.85 3.66
N PHE A 237 14.25 -5.31 4.54
CA PHE A 237 14.19 -5.50 5.99
C PHE A 237 13.94 -4.16 6.68
N PRO A 238 13.14 -4.11 7.76
CA PRO A 238 12.94 -2.88 8.51
C PRO A 238 14.23 -2.44 9.20
N VAL A 239 14.63 -1.19 8.98
CA VAL A 239 15.80 -0.57 9.64
C VAL A 239 15.54 -0.43 11.14
N HIS A 240 14.30 -0.07 11.53
CA HIS A 240 13.90 0.11 12.93
C HIS A 240 13.01 -1.03 13.43
N LEU A 241 13.60 -2.20 13.69
CA LEU A 241 12.88 -3.42 14.04
C LEU A 241 11.97 -3.27 15.27
N ILE A 242 12.42 -2.62 16.35
CA ILE A 242 11.63 -2.45 17.58
C ILE A 242 10.39 -1.61 17.32
N SER A 243 10.55 -0.48 16.64
CA SER A 243 9.44 0.41 16.24
C SER A 243 8.46 -0.31 15.30
N PHE A 244 8.98 -1.14 14.42
CA PHE A 244 8.18 -1.98 13.51
C PHE A 244 7.31 -2.97 14.30
N VAL A 245 7.88 -3.70 15.25
CA VAL A 245 7.12 -4.64 16.09
C VAL A 245 6.03 -3.94 16.89
N ILE A 246 6.35 -2.77 17.49
CA ILE A 246 5.37 -1.97 18.23
C ILE A 246 4.23 -1.51 17.30
N SER A 247 4.56 -1.04 16.09
CA SER A 247 3.55 -0.59 15.12
C SER A 247 2.62 -1.74 14.71
N ILE A 248 3.16 -2.92 14.43
CA ILE A 248 2.37 -4.13 14.10
C ILE A 248 1.40 -4.47 15.23
N LEU A 249 1.85 -4.48 16.48
CA LEU A 249 1.00 -4.80 17.63
C LEU A 249 -0.13 -3.78 17.81
N LEU A 250 0.15 -2.48 17.61
CA LEU A 250 -0.87 -1.43 17.63
C LEU A 250 -1.87 -1.60 16.49
N VAL A 251 -1.42 -1.85 15.27
CA VAL A 251 -2.29 -2.10 14.11
C VAL A 251 -3.20 -3.30 14.37
N TYR A 252 -2.65 -4.44 14.80
CA TYR A 252 -3.47 -5.60 15.16
C TYR A 252 -4.48 -5.30 16.25
N GLY A 253 -4.07 -4.57 17.28
CA GLY A 253 -4.96 -4.17 18.38
C GLY A 253 -6.12 -3.30 17.91
N ILE A 254 -5.84 -2.23 17.15
CA ILE A 254 -6.85 -1.31 16.62
C ILE A 254 -7.85 -2.05 15.73
N PHE A 255 -7.34 -2.75 14.71
CA PHE A 255 -8.19 -3.39 13.71
C PHE A 255 -8.93 -4.62 14.26
N SER A 256 -8.35 -5.33 15.25
CA SER A 256 -9.09 -6.37 15.99
C SER A 256 -10.26 -5.79 16.80
N CYS A 257 -10.06 -4.65 17.47
CA CYS A 257 -11.15 -3.99 18.20
C CYS A 257 -12.26 -3.53 17.25
N LEU A 258 -11.92 -2.90 16.13
CA LEU A 258 -12.86 -2.47 15.10
C LEU A 258 -13.60 -3.67 14.48
N GLY A 259 -12.88 -4.74 14.17
CA GLY A 259 -13.44 -5.98 13.68
C GLY A 259 -14.45 -6.58 14.67
N MET A 260 -14.13 -6.65 15.96
CA MET A 260 -15.04 -7.11 16.99
C MET A 260 -16.30 -6.24 17.08
N CYS A 261 -16.17 -4.90 16.97
CA CYS A 261 -17.32 -4.00 16.96
C CYS A 261 -18.28 -4.32 15.80
N LEU A 262 -17.75 -4.53 14.60
CA LEU A 262 -18.55 -4.89 13.43
C LEU A 262 -19.12 -6.30 13.53
N GLY A 263 -18.34 -7.26 14.07
CA GLY A 263 -18.73 -8.66 14.23
C GLY A 263 -19.96 -8.87 15.12
N ILE A 264 -20.25 -7.94 16.04
CA ILE A 264 -21.46 -8.00 16.89
C ILE A 264 -22.75 -7.94 16.05
N PHE A 265 -22.72 -7.26 14.92
CA PHE A 265 -23.91 -7.08 14.05
C PHE A 265 -24.02 -8.16 12.96
N ILE A 266 -23.02 -9.01 12.82
CA ILE A 266 -22.92 -10.00 11.73
C ILE A 266 -23.02 -11.41 12.30
N LYS A 267 -23.91 -12.23 11.70
CA LYS A 267 -24.16 -13.60 12.15
C LYS A 267 -23.49 -14.67 11.27
N SER A 268 -22.99 -14.28 10.09
CA SER A 268 -22.39 -15.21 9.13
C SER A 268 -20.90 -14.98 9.00
N SER A 269 -20.07 -16.02 9.14
CA SER A 269 -18.62 -15.95 9.02
C SER A 269 -18.17 -15.51 7.61
N LEU A 270 -18.89 -15.96 6.56
CA LEU A 270 -18.59 -15.52 5.19
C LEU A 270 -18.83 -14.00 5.02
N THR A 271 -19.98 -13.51 5.51
CA THR A 271 -20.28 -12.07 5.46
C THR A 271 -19.25 -11.26 6.27
N ALA A 272 -18.83 -11.77 7.42
CA ALA A 272 -17.80 -11.16 8.25
C ALA A 272 -16.48 -11.05 7.50
N PHE A 273 -16.05 -12.13 6.82
CA PHE A 273 -14.83 -12.12 6.01
C PHE A 273 -14.90 -11.12 4.86
N LEU A 274 -15.97 -11.14 4.06
CA LEU A 274 -16.15 -10.22 2.93
C LEU A 274 -16.20 -8.75 3.39
N LEU A 275 -16.92 -8.47 4.48
CA LEU A 275 -16.99 -7.12 5.04
C LEU A 275 -15.61 -6.65 5.57
N SER A 276 -14.84 -7.57 6.18
CA SER A 276 -13.48 -7.28 6.63
C SER A 276 -12.58 -6.89 5.44
N LEU A 277 -12.68 -7.65 4.33
CA LEU A 277 -11.90 -7.39 3.13
C LEU A 277 -12.23 -6.01 2.54
N VAL A 278 -13.53 -5.72 2.36
CA VAL A 278 -13.97 -4.41 1.84
C VAL A 278 -13.58 -3.28 2.77
N SER A 279 -13.78 -3.45 4.09
CA SER A 279 -13.41 -2.43 5.09
C SER A 279 -11.91 -2.18 5.12
N ALA A 280 -11.09 -3.24 5.08
CA ALA A 280 -9.64 -3.11 5.01
C ALA A 280 -9.21 -2.36 3.75
N LEU A 281 -9.79 -2.70 2.59
CA LEU A 281 -9.48 -2.05 1.32
C LEU A 281 -9.85 -0.56 1.34
N VAL A 282 -11.06 -0.22 1.78
CA VAL A 282 -11.53 1.18 1.87
C VAL A 282 -10.65 2.00 2.81
N LEU A 283 -10.32 1.47 3.99
CA LEU A 283 -9.48 2.15 4.96
C LEU A 283 -8.03 2.29 4.45
N TRP A 284 -7.50 1.28 3.77
CA TRP A 284 -6.16 1.30 3.23
C TRP A 284 -6.03 2.29 2.06
N VAL A 285 -6.96 2.26 1.10
CA VAL A 285 -7.00 3.24 -0.01
C VAL A 285 -7.18 4.66 0.52
N GLY A 286 -8.16 4.86 1.41
CA GLY A 286 -8.41 6.16 2.07
C GLY A 286 -7.31 6.57 3.05
N GLY A 287 -6.38 5.67 3.38
CA GLY A 287 -5.19 5.93 4.19
C GLY A 287 -3.93 6.25 3.37
N GLY A 288 -4.03 6.33 2.05
CA GLY A 288 -2.88 6.61 1.18
C GLY A 288 -2.09 5.35 0.81
N GLY A 289 -2.75 4.18 0.78
CA GLY A 289 -2.12 2.92 0.42
C GLY A 289 -1.53 2.91 -0.98
N PHE A 290 -2.17 3.53 -1.94
CA PHE A 290 -1.68 3.67 -3.31
C PHE A 290 -0.71 4.83 -3.52
N GLY A 291 -0.70 5.82 -2.63
CA GLY A 291 0.17 6.99 -2.78
C GLY A 291 -0.23 8.13 -1.84
N PRO A 292 0.49 9.26 -1.90
CA PRO A 292 0.23 10.41 -1.03
C PRO A 292 -1.20 10.95 -1.18
N LEU A 293 -1.88 11.16 -0.05
CA LEU A 293 -3.27 11.64 -0.03
C LEU A 293 -3.44 13.03 -0.65
N SER A 294 -2.36 13.82 -0.69
CA SER A 294 -2.35 15.14 -1.34
C SER A 294 -2.69 15.09 -2.83
N TYR A 295 -2.50 13.95 -3.49
CA TYR A 295 -2.84 13.77 -4.92
C TYR A 295 -4.34 13.53 -5.16
N TYR A 296 -5.09 13.15 -4.12
CA TYR A 296 -6.52 12.82 -4.24
C TYR A 296 -7.45 13.98 -3.87
N GLY A 297 -6.89 15.17 -3.59
CA GLY A 297 -7.62 16.39 -3.26
C GLY A 297 -7.92 16.56 -1.77
N ASP A 298 -8.50 17.72 -1.42
CA ASP A 298 -8.66 18.18 -0.03
C ASP A 298 -9.53 17.27 0.84
N ILE A 299 -10.61 16.73 0.26
CA ILE A 299 -11.54 15.85 0.99
C ILE A 299 -10.84 14.54 1.39
N ALA A 300 -10.08 13.93 0.48
CA ALA A 300 -9.34 12.72 0.76
C ALA A 300 -8.26 12.97 1.82
N ASN A 301 -7.58 14.11 1.74
CA ASN A 301 -6.58 14.52 2.72
C ASN A 301 -7.20 14.72 4.12
N LEU A 302 -8.39 15.33 4.19
CA LEU A 302 -9.12 15.50 5.45
C LEU A 302 -9.55 14.16 6.05
N LEU A 303 -10.12 13.26 5.25
CA LEU A 303 -10.51 11.91 5.67
C LEU A 303 -9.31 11.09 6.11
N GLY A 304 -8.18 11.22 5.42
CA GLY A 304 -6.94 10.56 5.79
C GLY A 304 -6.42 10.95 7.18
N LYS A 305 -6.60 12.20 7.61
CA LYS A 305 -6.20 12.65 8.95
C LYS A 305 -6.95 11.94 10.09
N ILE A 306 -8.15 11.44 9.83
CA ILE A 306 -8.97 10.71 10.82
C ILE A 306 -8.73 9.21 10.72
N ASN A 307 -8.20 8.74 9.60
CA ASN A 307 -8.03 7.32 9.32
C ASN A 307 -6.78 6.75 10.03
N PRO A 308 -6.91 5.76 10.93
CA PRO A 308 -5.75 5.16 11.58
C PRO A 308 -4.82 4.43 10.61
N ALA A 309 -5.31 4.02 9.43
CA ALA A 309 -4.50 3.37 8.41
C ALA A 309 -3.42 4.30 7.85
N THR A 310 -3.68 5.60 7.72
CA THR A 310 -2.71 6.60 7.27
C THR A 310 -1.45 6.57 8.14
N TYR A 311 -1.64 6.67 9.44
CA TYR A 311 -0.53 6.67 10.39
C TYR A 311 0.18 5.32 10.48
N ALA A 312 -0.56 4.22 10.30
CA ALA A 312 0.02 2.88 10.22
C ALA A 312 0.94 2.74 9.00
N ILE A 313 0.50 3.21 7.82
CA ILE A 313 1.27 3.19 6.59
C ILE A 313 2.53 4.05 6.74
N ASP A 314 2.40 5.27 7.23
CA ASP A 314 3.52 6.21 7.38
C ASP A 314 4.58 5.68 8.36
N ILE A 315 4.16 5.13 9.50
CA ILE A 315 5.10 4.57 10.49
C ILE A 315 5.79 3.34 9.95
N VAL A 316 5.07 2.43 9.28
CA VAL A 316 5.69 1.22 8.74
C VAL A 316 6.66 1.57 7.61
N ARG A 317 6.31 2.51 6.72
CA ARG A 317 7.24 3.04 5.71
C ARG A 317 8.49 3.63 6.36
N TRP A 318 8.32 4.43 7.40
CA TRP A 318 9.46 4.96 8.15
C TRP A 318 10.34 3.85 8.76
N CYS A 319 9.74 2.80 9.31
CA CYS A 319 10.50 1.67 9.86
C CYS A 319 11.37 0.97 8.81
N TYR A 320 10.98 1.02 7.54
CA TYR A 320 11.74 0.42 6.44
C TYR A 320 12.75 1.37 5.82
N PHE A 321 12.43 2.66 5.67
CA PHE A 321 13.16 3.58 4.80
C PHE A 321 13.78 4.78 5.51
N ASN A 322 13.62 4.91 6.82
CA ASN A 322 14.22 5.97 7.63
C ASN A 322 13.94 7.41 7.11
N GLY A 323 12.72 7.65 6.62
CA GLY A 323 12.34 8.97 6.12
C GLY A 323 12.14 10.03 7.22
N ASN A 324 12.11 11.29 6.82
CA ASN A 324 12.00 12.45 7.70
C ASN A 324 10.55 12.69 8.18
N THR A 325 9.93 11.71 8.85
CA THR A 325 8.57 11.82 9.38
C THR A 325 8.58 12.18 10.87
N GLN A 326 7.56 12.92 11.30
CA GLN A 326 7.34 13.21 12.73
C GLN A 326 6.85 11.96 13.47
N LEU A 327 7.77 11.04 13.72
CA LEU A 327 7.54 9.72 14.26
C LEU A 327 6.75 9.70 15.56
N ALA A 328 7.13 10.58 16.50
CA ALA A 328 6.49 10.67 17.80
C ALA A 328 5.00 11.00 17.67
N GLY A 329 4.63 11.88 16.73
CA GLY A 329 3.23 12.21 16.43
C GLY A 329 2.44 11.02 15.93
N GLY A 330 2.98 10.26 14.99
CA GLY A 330 2.33 9.08 14.40
C GLY A 330 2.03 7.99 15.44
N PHE A 331 3.00 7.61 16.27
CA PHE A 331 2.80 6.64 17.36
C PHE A 331 1.80 7.13 18.40
N THR A 332 1.81 8.42 18.74
CA THR A 332 0.84 9.00 19.66
C THR A 332 -0.58 8.88 19.13
N ILE A 333 -0.78 9.19 17.84
CA ILE A 333 -2.10 9.08 17.20
C ILE A 333 -2.57 7.62 17.12
N LEU A 334 -1.70 6.67 16.75
CA LEU A 334 -2.05 5.25 16.79
C LEU A 334 -2.37 4.76 18.21
N GLY A 335 -1.62 5.23 19.20
CA GLY A 335 -1.91 4.93 20.61
C GLY A 335 -3.29 5.44 21.04
N ILE A 336 -3.63 6.68 20.68
CA ILE A 336 -4.96 7.26 20.93
C ILE A 336 -6.04 6.49 20.18
N ALA A 337 -5.82 6.16 18.91
CA ALA A 337 -6.76 5.36 18.12
C ALA A 337 -7.00 3.98 18.74
N PHE A 338 -5.98 3.34 19.31
CA PHE A 338 -6.13 2.08 20.03
C PHE A 338 -6.97 2.23 21.29
N ILE A 339 -6.74 3.27 22.11
CA ILE A 339 -7.53 3.56 23.30
C ILE A 339 -9.00 3.81 22.94
N VAL A 340 -9.26 4.59 21.89
CA VAL A 340 -10.61 4.86 21.38
C VAL A 340 -11.29 3.57 20.90
N ALA A 341 -10.58 2.74 20.13
CA ALA A 341 -11.10 1.46 19.65
C ALA A 341 -11.43 0.50 20.82
N LEU A 342 -10.57 0.45 21.84
CA LEU A 342 -10.82 -0.28 23.08
C LEU A 342 -12.08 0.21 23.81
N PHE A 343 -12.22 1.52 23.96
CA PHE A 343 -13.38 2.12 24.61
C PHE A 343 -14.68 1.80 23.84
N LEU A 344 -14.65 1.89 22.52
CA LEU A 344 -15.76 1.56 21.64
C LEU A 344 -16.20 0.10 21.83
N ILE A 345 -15.28 -0.84 21.73
CA ILE A 345 -15.64 -2.27 21.88
C ILE A 345 -16.15 -2.60 23.27
N PHE A 346 -15.57 -2.05 24.34
CA PHE A 346 -16.08 -2.24 25.69
C PHE A 346 -17.50 -1.73 25.85
N THR A 347 -17.80 -0.57 25.29
CA THR A 347 -19.12 0.05 25.40
C THR A 347 -20.16 -0.75 24.60
N ILE A 348 -19.84 -1.10 23.35
CA ILE A 348 -20.76 -1.82 22.45
C ILE A 348 -20.98 -3.23 22.98
N PHE A 349 -19.94 -3.95 23.39
CA PHE A 349 -20.03 -5.31 23.90
C PHE A 349 -20.83 -5.39 25.22
N THR A 350 -20.60 -4.43 26.13
CA THR A 350 -21.36 -4.37 27.38
C THR A 350 -22.84 -4.08 27.14
N ARG A 351 -23.17 -3.21 26.19
CA ARG A 351 -24.57 -2.93 25.81
C ARG A 351 -25.20 -4.12 25.12
N TRP A 352 -24.47 -4.83 24.28
CA TRP A 352 -24.93 -6.01 23.59
C TRP A 352 -25.26 -7.15 24.57
N THR A 353 -24.39 -7.40 25.55
CA THR A 353 -24.65 -8.46 26.56
C THR A 353 -25.86 -8.15 27.46
N ARG A 354 -26.12 -6.86 27.76
CA ARG A 354 -27.25 -6.44 28.61
C ARG A 354 -28.62 -6.41 27.91
N ARG A 355 -28.65 -6.06 26.60
CA ARG A 355 -29.92 -5.90 25.87
C ARG A 355 -30.72 -7.19 25.71
N GLU A 356 -30.07 -8.32 25.72
CA GLU A 356 -30.74 -9.61 25.57
C GLU A 356 -31.06 -10.27 26.92
N GLU A 357 -30.65 -9.68 28.05
CA GLU A 357 -31.16 -10.07 29.37
C GLU A 357 -32.60 -9.53 29.62
N ALA A 358 -33.01 -8.55 28.82
CA ALA A 358 -34.30 -7.87 28.95
C ALA A 358 -35.40 -8.42 28.01
N MET A 359 -35.10 -9.42 27.16
CA MET A 359 -36.04 -10.15 26.31
C MET A 359 -36.20 -11.60 26.79
#